data_638851329d9438abd574e1dd1d36ff1a
#
_entry.id   638851329d9438abd574e1dd1d36ff1a
#
_cell.length_a   1.000
_cell.length_b   1.000
_cell.length_c   1.000
_cell.angle_alpha   90.00
_cell.angle_beta   90.00
_cell.angle_gamma   90.00
#
_symmetry.space_group_name_H-M   'P 1'
#
loop_
_entity.id
_entity.type
_entity.pdbx_description
1 polymer ?
#
loop_
_entity_poly.entity_id
_entity_poly.type
_entity_poly.pdbx_seq_one_letter_code
_entity_poly.pdbx_strand_id
1 'polypeptide(L)'
;MALVTHPSPTHALEQREAVDRAQAAVAELADGEQQVFLLRVAGELTFEAIAEQLAIPVGTAKTRMRAALAKLRATLGAGDTKESTR
;
A
#
# COMPACT_ATOMS: atom_id res chain seq x y z
N MET A 1 -23.57 -19.68 -17.28
CA MET A 1 -23.28 -19.32 -17.19
C MET A 1 -22.63 -18.75 -16.79
N ALA A 2 -22.43 -18.52 -16.57
CA ALA A 2 -21.86 -18.00 -16.19
C ALA A 2 -21.40 -17.34 -16.07
N LEU A 3 -21.32 -17.25 -16.09
CA LEU A 3 -20.90 -16.66 -16.04
C LEU A 3 -20.36 -15.90 -15.83
N VAL A 4 -20.26 -15.78 -16.27
CA VAL A 4 -20.21 -14.83 -16.07
C VAL A 4 -19.46 -14.08 -15.24
N THR A 5 -18.79 -14.38 -14.63
CA THR A 5 -17.95 -13.70 -13.75
C THR A 5 -16.57 -13.47 -14.28
N HIS A 6 -16.35 -13.72 -15.47
CA HIS A 6 -15.04 -13.45 -16.03
C HIS A 6 -14.91 -11.98 -16.32
N PRO A 7 -13.88 -11.31 -15.80
CA PRO A 7 -13.67 -9.92 -16.17
C PRO A 7 -13.29 -9.86 -17.63
N SER A 8 -13.59 -8.75 -18.24
CA SER A 8 -13.20 -8.57 -19.63
C SER A 8 -11.68 -8.52 -19.68
N PRO A 9 -11.08 -8.81 -20.83
CA PRO A 9 -9.63 -8.69 -20.93
C PRO A 9 -9.13 -7.31 -20.58
N THR A 10 -9.86 -6.27 -20.92
CA THR A 10 -9.46 -4.93 -20.57
C THR A 10 -9.47 -4.73 -19.08
N HIS A 11 -10.48 -5.24 -18.42
CA HIS A 11 -10.57 -5.10 -16.98
C HIS A 11 -9.44 -5.83 -16.29
N ALA A 12 -9.10 -7.03 -16.74
CA ALA A 12 -8.01 -7.78 -16.16
C ALA A 12 -6.69 -7.07 -16.36
N LEU A 13 -6.49 -6.47 -17.52
CA LEU A 13 -5.27 -5.73 -17.77
C LEU A 13 -5.17 -4.50 -16.87
N GLU A 14 -6.28 -3.79 -16.72
CA GLU A 14 -6.29 -2.62 -15.87
C GLU A 14 -5.97 -2.98 -14.43
N GLN A 15 -6.49 -4.10 -13.95
CA GLN A 15 -6.19 -4.52 -12.61
C GLN A 15 -4.73 -4.89 -12.45
N ARG A 16 -4.17 -5.56 -13.44
CA ARG A 16 -2.77 -5.91 -13.37
C ARG A 16 -1.90 -4.68 -13.35
N GLU A 17 -2.24 -3.69 -14.15
CA GLU A 17 -1.46 -2.46 -14.18
C GLU A 17 -1.55 -1.72 -12.85
N ALA A 18 -2.73 -1.74 -12.23
CA ALA A 18 -2.88 -1.10 -10.94
C ALA A 18 -2.03 -1.78 -9.87
N VAL A 19 -2.01 -3.12 -9.89
CA VAL A 19 -1.20 -3.87 -8.95
C VAL A 19 0.28 -3.59 -9.19
N ASP A 20 0.69 -3.54 -10.46
CA ASP A 20 2.08 -3.26 -10.78
C ASP A 20 2.49 -1.88 -10.28
N ARG A 21 1.63 -0.89 -10.45
CA ARG A 21 1.93 0.45 -9.95
C ARG A 21 2.03 0.48 -8.45
N ALA A 22 1.14 -0.25 -7.78
CA ALA A 22 1.17 -0.29 -6.33
C ALA A 22 2.46 -0.95 -5.83
N GLN A 23 2.85 -2.04 -6.46
CA GLN A 23 4.07 -2.72 -6.06
C GLN A 23 5.30 -1.83 -6.29
N ALA A 24 5.31 -1.12 -7.40
CA ALA A 24 6.41 -0.22 -7.69
C ALA A 24 6.49 0.91 -6.65
N ALA A 25 5.33 1.43 -6.26
CA ALA A 25 5.30 2.50 -5.28
C ALA A 25 5.80 2.02 -3.93
N VAL A 26 5.41 0.80 -3.53
CA VAL A 26 5.88 0.24 -2.29
C VAL A 26 7.39 0.02 -2.34
N ALA A 27 7.88 -0.43 -3.48
CA ALA A 27 9.31 -0.68 -3.62
C ALA A 27 10.14 0.58 -3.47
N GLU A 28 9.54 1.75 -3.70
CA GLU A 28 10.25 3.00 -3.59
C GLU A 28 10.22 3.60 -2.19
N LEU A 29 9.49 2.98 -1.28
CA LEU A 29 9.49 3.48 0.09
C LEU A 29 10.85 3.27 0.72
N ALA A 30 11.18 4.12 1.70
CA ALA A 30 12.38 3.89 2.49
C ALA A 30 12.25 2.55 3.20
N ASP A 31 13.40 1.93 3.50
CA ASP A 31 13.39 0.58 4.04
C ASP A 31 12.50 0.43 5.26
N GLY A 32 12.62 1.33 6.21
CA GLY A 32 11.81 1.23 7.42
C GLY A 32 10.33 1.41 7.15
N GLU A 33 10.00 2.30 6.24
CA GLU A 33 8.60 2.50 5.86
C GLU A 33 8.05 1.28 5.17
N GLN A 34 8.84 0.71 4.28
CA GLN A 34 8.40 -0.47 3.54
C GLN A 34 8.18 -1.65 4.47
N GLN A 35 9.09 -1.86 5.41
CA GLN A 35 8.96 -2.96 6.35
C GLN A 35 7.71 -2.84 7.18
N VAL A 36 7.45 -1.67 7.74
CA VAL A 36 6.27 -1.47 8.55
C VAL A 36 5.00 -1.65 7.72
N PHE A 37 5.01 -1.07 6.52
CA PHE A 37 3.85 -1.16 5.65
C PHE A 37 3.52 -2.62 5.32
N LEU A 38 4.53 -3.38 4.93
CA LEU A 38 4.30 -4.77 4.53
C LEU A 38 3.88 -5.63 5.72
N LEU A 39 4.48 -5.43 6.88
CA LEU A 39 4.09 -6.20 8.04
C LEU A 39 2.68 -5.85 8.48
N ARG A 40 2.30 -4.60 8.36
CA ARG A 40 0.97 -4.19 8.75
C ARG A 40 -0.10 -4.68 7.78
N VAL A 41 0.15 -4.50 6.49
CA VAL A 41 -0.87 -4.77 5.48
C VAL A 41 -0.87 -6.22 5.04
N ALA A 42 0.27 -6.73 4.66
CA ALA A 42 0.34 -8.11 4.19
C ALA A 42 0.42 -9.09 5.35
N GLY A 43 1.12 -8.71 6.41
CA GLY A 43 1.24 -9.59 7.57
C GLY A 43 0.12 -9.46 8.56
N GLU A 44 -0.67 -8.39 8.45
CA GLU A 44 -1.81 -8.14 9.33
C GLU A 44 -1.40 -8.06 10.80
N LEU A 45 -0.18 -7.59 11.05
CA LEU A 45 0.30 -7.47 12.42
C LEU A 45 -0.17 -6.17 13.05
N THR A 46 -0.31 -6.20 14.37
CA THR A 46 -0.58 -4.98 15.10
C THR A 46 0.69 -4.13 15.14
N PHE A 47 0.54 -2.84 15.45
CA PHE A 47 1.73 -2.00 15.58
C PHE A 47 2.62 -2.47 16.71
N GLU A 48 2.03 -3.00 17.77
CA GLU A 48 2.83 -3.53 18.87
C GLU A 48 3.68 -4.72 18.40
N ALA A 49 3.09 -5.61 17.63
CA ALA A 49 3.82 -6.75 17.10
C ALA A 49 4.91 -6.31 16.13
N ILE A 50 4.61 -5.33 15.31
CA ILE A 50 5.60 -4.81 14.37
C ILE A 50 6.77 -4.20 15.12
N ALA A 51 6.46 -3.40 16.14
CA ALA A 51 7.49 -2.75 16.93
C ALA A 51 8.39 -3.78 17.56
N GLU A 52 7.80 -4.84 18.10
CA GLU A 52 8.58 -5.89 18.71
C GLU A 52 9.44 -6.60 17.69
N GLN A 53 8.87 -6.93 16.55
CA GLN A 53 9.60 -7.66 15.54
C GLN A 53 10.76 -6.85 14.97
N LEU A 54 10.57 -5.55 14.79
CA LEU A 54 11.61 -4.70 14.25
C LEU A 54 12.51 -4.08 15.31
N ALA A 55 12.20 -4.30 16.57
CA ALA A 55 12.95 -3.75 17.70
C ALA A 55 12.95 -2.22 17.66
N ILE A 56 11.79 -1.63 17.44
CA ILE A 56 11.62 -0.19 17.41
C ILE A 56 10.47 0.17 18.34
N PRO A 57 10.41 1.43 18.78
CA PRO A 57 9.26 1.86 19.59
C PRO A 57 7.98 1.82 18.76
N VAL A 58 6.87 1.60 19.44
CA VAL A 58 5.57 1.57 18.75
C VAL A 58 5.29 2.89 18.06
N GLY A 59 5.63 4.00 18.69
CA GLY A 59 5.45 5.31 18.07
C GLY A 59 6.21 5.44 16.76
N THR A 60 7.40 4.86 16.71
CA THR A 60 8.18 4.88 15.48
C THR A 60 7.49 4.06 14.40
N ALA A 61 6.94 2.89 14.77
CA ALA A 61 6.22 2.08 13.80
C ALA A 61 5.05 2.85 13.23
N LYS A 62 4.29 3.54 14.09
CA LYS A 62 3.15 4.30 13.63
C LYS A 62 3.55 5.47 12.74
N THR A 63 4.64 6.14 13.09
CA THR A 63 5.14 7.25 12.29
C THR A 63 5.59 6.78 10.92
N ARG A 64 6.29 5.64 10.87
CA ARG A 64 6.73 5.09 9.60
C ARG A 64 5.56 4.67 8.73
N MET A 65 4.52 4.10 9.35
CA MET A 65 3.34 3.74 8.59
C MET A 65 2.66 4.98 8.00
N ARG A 66 2.58 6.04 8.82
CA ARG A 66 1.98 7.27 8.36
C ARG A 66 2.75 7.86 7.19
N ALA A 67 4.08 7.83 7.28
CA ALA A 67 4.91 8.32 6.18
C ALA A 67 4.75 7.46 4.94
N ALA A 68 4.68 6.14 5.11
CA ALA A 68 4.49 5.25 3.98
C ALA A 68 3.17 5.55 3.28
N LEU A 69 2.10 5.71 4.06
CA LEU A 69 0.79 5.97 3.48
C LEU A 69 0.77 7.31 2.76
N ALA A 70 1.45 8.32 3.30
CA ALA A 70 1.49 9.61 2.65
C ALA A 70 2.19 9.51 1.30
N LYS A 71 3.29 8.77 1.24
CA LYS A 71 4.01 8.60 -0.01
C LYS A 71 3.22 7.80 -1.01
N LEU A 72 2.58 6.73 -0.56
CA LEU A 72 1.78 5.92 -1.46
C LEU A 72 0.60 6.71 -1.98
N ARG A 73 -0.01 7.52 -1.13
CA ARG A 73 -1.12 8.33 -1.56
C ARG A 73 -0.67 9.36 -2.60
N ALA A 74 0.50 9.95 -2.40
CA ALA A 74 1.01 10.91 -3.35
C ALA A 74 1.32 10.26 -4.71
N THR A 75 1.83 9.04 -4.67
CA THR A 75 2.20 8.36 -5.91
C THR A 75 0.99 7.77 -6.61
N LEU A 76 0.15 7.05 -5.86
CA LEU A 76 -0.94 6.30 -6.47
C LEU A 76 -2.21 7.09 -6.56
N GLY A 77 -2.42 7.99 -5.62
CA GLY A 77 -3.63 8.77 -5.59
C GLY A 77 -3.57 10.03 -6.38
N ALA A 78 -2.44 10.30 -7.00
CA ALA A 78 -2.30 11.57 -7.70
C ALA A 78 -3.38 11.74 -8.75
N GLY A 79 -3.77 10.65 -9.40
CA GLY A 79 -4.78 10.75 -10.41
C GLY A 79 -6.14 11.03 -9.86
N ASP A 80 -6.38 10.64 -8.60
CA ASP A 80 -7.67 10.85 -8.00
C ASP A 80 -7.75 12.11 -7.23
N THR A 81 -6.64 12.60 -6.81
CA THR A 81 -6.63 13.68 -5.89
C THR A 81 -7.30 14.89 -6.39
N LYS A 82 -7.17 15.15 -7.63
CA LYS A 82 -7.69 16.35 -8.14
C LYS A 82 -9.15 16.41 -8.00
N GLU A 83 -9.83 15.35 -8.10
CA GLU A 83 -11.22 15.50 -7.94
C GLU A 83 -11.60 15.71 -6.55
N SER A 84 -10.88 15.23 -5.64
CA SER A 84 -11.30 15.45 -4.31
C SER A 84 -11.04 16.85 -3.92
N THR A 85 -10.27 17.50 -4.62
CA THR A 85 -10.12 18.82 -4.27
C THR A 85 -11.24 19.61 -4.59
N ARG A 86 -11.41 19.34 -4.36
CA ARG A 86 -11.84 20.09 -4.32
C ARG A 86 -11.91 20.53 -4.18
#